data_e573741de10ab19b31a2e790280b162b
#
_entry.id   e573741de10ab19b31a2e790280b162b
#
_cell.length_a   1.000
_cell.length_b   1.000
_cell.length_c   1.000
_cell.angle_alpha   90.00
_cell.angle_beta   90.00
_cell.angle_gamma   90.00
#
_symmetry.space_group_name_H-M   'P 1'
#
loop_
_entity.id
_entity.type
_entity.pdbx_description
1 polymer ?
#
loop_
_entity_poly.entity_id
_entity_poly.type
_entity_poly.pdbx_seq_one_letter_code
_entity_poly.pdbx_strand_id
1 'polypeptide(L)'
;MLLTRAESFEKTSYSGLFHFIRYMEQLEKYDIDYGETGASDENADVVRIMSIHKSKGLEFPVCFVSGLSKRFNRQDSVAPVLMDMDLGLAIDWVDPTARIRHTTLKKNVLARKLNADSMGEELRVLYVALTRAEEKLILTGTCKEDKLPREDAVQGAYGYSALRLQEASSYY
;
A
#
# COMPACT_ATOMS: atom_id res chain seq x y z
N MET A 1 -16.65 -17.65 -13.51
CA MET A 1 -17.12 -16.90 -12.32
C MET A 1 -18.64 -16.89 -12.17
N LEU A 2 -19.44 -16.30 -13.08
CA LEU A 2 -20.92 -16.30 -13.00
C LEU A 2 -21.52 -17.71 -12.99
N LEU A 3 -21.04 -18.61 -13.85
CA LEU A 3 -21.49 -19.99 -13.91
C LEU A 3 -21.26 -20.77 -12.62
N THR A 4 -20.09 -20.63 -12.03
CA THR A 4 -19.75 -21.28 -10.75
C THR A 4 -20.64 -20.78 -9.60
N ARG A 5 -21.01 -19.51 -9.63
CA ARG A 5 -21.96 -18.93 -8.66
C ARG A 5 -23.38 -19.41 -8.88
N ALA A 6 -23.81 -19.53 -10.14
CA ALA A 6 -25.11 -20.07 -10.47
C ALA A 6 -25.24 -21.54 -10.02
N GLU A 7 -24.21 -22.36 -10.25
CA GLU A 7 -24.14 -23.72 -9.77
C GLU A 7 -24.18 -23.84 -8.24
N SER A 8 -23.47 -22.92 -7.55
CA SER A 8 -23.50 -22.89 -6.08
C SER A 8 -24.87 -22.43 -5.55
N PHE A 9 -25.52 -21.50 -6.26
CA PHE A 9 -26.84 -21.00 -5.90
C PHE A 9 -27.91 -22.06 -6.11
N GLU A 10 -27.85 -22.85 -7.19
CA GLU A 10 -28.77 -23.95 -7.44
C GLU A 10 -28.73 -25.06 -6.37
N LYS A 11 -27.62 -25.18 -5.65
CA LYS A 11 -27.50 -26.11 -4.51
C LYS A 11 -28.17 -25.59 -3.24
N THR A 12 -28.66 -24.35 -3.25
CA THR A 12 -29.42 -23.77 -2.11
C THR A 12 -30.91 -24.10 -2.26
N SER A 13 -31.68 -23.85 -1.20
CA SER A 13 -33.15 -24.07 -1.20
C SER A 13 -33.92 -23.11 -2.12
N TYR A 14 -33.23 -22.12 -2.68
CA TYR A 14 -33.80 -21.12 -3.59
C TYR A 14 -33.35 -21.43 -5.02
N SER A 15 -34.28 -21.75 -5.90
CA SER A 15 -33.97 -22.00 -7.30
C SER A 15 -34.66 -20.98 -8.22
N GLY A 16 -34.11 -20.82 -9.42
CA GLY A 16 -34.68 -20.00 -10.48
C GLY A 16 -33.98 -18.64 -10.66
N LEU A 17 -34.02 -18.17 -11.91
CA LEU A 17 -33.32 -17.00 -12.39
C LEU A 17 -33.67 -15.73 -11.61
N PHE A 18 -34.92 -15.54 -11.24
CA PHE A 18 -35.36 -14.35 -10.48
C PHE A 18 -34.68 -14.26 -9.11
N HIS A 19 -34.63 -15.38 -8.38
CA HIS A 19 -33.97 -15.42 -7.07
C HIS A 19 -32.47 -15.28 -7.19
N PHE A 20 -31.88 -15.81 -8.25
CA PHE A 20 -30.43 -15.61 -8.51
C PHE A 20 -30.11 -14.17 -8.82
N ILE A 21 -30.89 -13.45 -9.64
CA ILE A 21 -30.68 -12.02 -9.92
C ILE A 21 -30.78 -11.21 -8.62
N ARG A 22 -31.80 -11.45 -7.82
CA ARG A 22 -31.99 -10.75 -6.55
C ARG A 22 -30.86 -11.03 -5.55
N TYR A 23 -30.34 -12.24 -5.54
CA TYR A 23 -29.17 -12.61 -4.78
C TYR A 23 -27.94 -11.82 -5.24
N MET A 24 -27.72 -11.70 -6.55
CA MET A 24 -26.60 -10.91 -7.10
C MET A 24 -26.73 -9.41 -6.76
N GLU A 25 -27.93 -8.83 -6.85
CA GLU A 25 -28.21 -7.45 -6.46
C GLU A 25 -27.93 -7.20 -4.97
N GLN A 26 -28.27 -8.15 -4.10
CA GLN A 26 -27.94 -8.05 -2.67
C GLN A 26 -26.44 -8.09 -2.43
N LEU A 27 -25.71 -8.94 -3.14
CA LEU A 27 -24.26 -9.03 -3.01
C LEU A 27 -23.56 -7.71 -3.42
N GLU A 28 -24.01 -7.12 -4.51
CA GLU A 28 -23.52 -5.82 -4.99
C GLU A 28 -23.84 -4.71 -3.97
N LYS A 29 -25.05 -4.69 -3.43
CA LYS A 29 -25.50 -3.69 -2.45
C LYS A 29 -24.71 -3.70 -1.13
N TYR A 30 -24.26 -4.89 -0.70
CA TYR A 30 -23.52 -5.05 0.55
C TYR A 30 -22.00 -5.02 0.36
N ASP A 31 -21.53 -4.74 -0.87
CA ASP A 31 -20.11 -4.69 -1.23
C ASP A 31 -19.33 -5.90 -0.67
N ILE A 32 -19.99 -7.06 -0.70
CA ILE A 32 -19.39 -8.30 -0.22
C ILE A 32 -18.37 -8.74 -1.28
N ASP A 33 -17.12 -8.44 -1.03
CA ASP A 33 -16.00 -8.96 -1.82
C ASP A 33 -15.90 -10.48 -1.57
N TYR A 34 -16.40 -11.24 -2.52
CA TYR A 34 -16.32 -12.71 -2.48
C TYR A 34 -14.96 -13.22 -2.89
N GLY A 35 -13.90 -12.58 -2.46
CA GLY A 35 -12.55 -13.11 -2.65
C GLY A 35 -12.28 -13.69 -4.04
N GLU A 36 -11.08 -13.69 -4.44
CA GLU A 36 -10.62 -14.29 -5.69
C GLU A 36 -11.23 -15.68 -5.87
N THR A 37 -11.88 -15.90 -7.01
CA THR A 37 -12.47 -17.18 -7.38
C THR A 37 -11.40 -18.26 -7.36
N GLY A 38 -11.57 -19.15 -6.42
CA GLY A 38 -10.89 -20.43 -6.38
C GLY A 38 -9.40 -20.28 -6.07
N ALA A 39 -8.99 -20.88 -5.00
CA ALA A 39 -7.61 -21.26 -4.84
C ALA A 39 -7.17 -21.95 -6.14
N SER A 40 -6.61 -21.18 -7.07
CA SER A 40 -5.79 -21.81 -8.10
C SER A 40 -4.75 -22.57 -7.29
N ASP A 41 -4.69 -23.87 -7.52
CA ASP A 41 -3.71 -24.76 -6.95
C ASP A 41 -2.39 -24.03 -6.85
N GLU A 42 -1.73 -24.04 -5.70
CA GLU A 42 -0.46 -23.30 -5.52
C GLU A 42 0.56 -23.64 -6.60
N ASN A 43 0.38 -24.79 -7.25
CA ASN A 43 1.21 -25.28 -8.36
C ASN A 43 0.65 -24.96 -9.76
N ALA A 44 -0.44 -24.19 -9.88
CA ALA A 44 -0.96 -23.84 -11.21
C ALA A 44 -0.01 -22.91 -11.96
N ASP A 45 0.24 -23.20 -13.24
CA ASP A 45 1.01 -22.34 -14.16
C ASP A 45 0.19 -21.10 -14.53
N VAL A 46 0.21 -20.11 -13.66
CA VAL A 46 -0.58 -18.86 -13.78
C VAL A 46 0.23 -17.65 -13.37
N VAL A 47 -0.09 -16.52 -13.96
CA VAL A 47 0.41 -15.21 -13.51
C VAL A 47 -0.46 -14.74 -12.35
N ARG A 48 0.15 -14.48 -11.19
CA ARG A 48 -0.52 -13.99 -9.99
C ARG A 48 -0.30 -12.49 -9.80
N ILE A 49 -1.38 -11.75 -9.68
CA ILE A 49 -1.35 -10.32 -9.36
C ILE A 49 -1.84 -10.14 -7.93
N MET A 50 -1.02 -9.58 -7.07
CA MET A 50 -1.35 -9.40 -5.66
C MET A 50 -0.65 -8.18 -5.06
N SER A 51 -1.08 -7.75 -3.88
CA SER A 51 -0.34 -6.75 -3.12
C SER A 51 0.92 -7.35 -2.47
N ILE A 52 1.92 -6.51 -2.19
CA ILE A 52 3.14 -6.94 -1.49
C ILE A 52 2.81 -7.57 -0.13
N HIS A 53 1.80 -7.05 0.58
CA HIS A 53 1.37 -7.63 1.86
C HIS A 53 0.84 -9.07 1.72
N LYS A 54 0.06 -9.35 0.67
CA LYS A 54 -0.45 -10.70 0.39
C LYS A 54 0.66 -11.67 -0.03
N SER A 55 1.78 -11.17 -0.55
CA SER A 55 2.92 -12.01 -0.94
C SER A 55 3.83 -12.43 0.22
N LYS A 56 3.58 -11.93 1.43
CA LYS A 56 4.39 -12.27 2.61
C LYS A 56 4.33 -13.78 2.89
N GLY A 57 5.49 -14.42 2.94
CA GLY A 57 5.62 -15.87 3.17
C GLY A 57 5.51 -16.73 1.90
N LEU A 58 5.23 -16.11 0.73
CA LEU A 58 5.24 -16.81 -0.55
C LEU A 58 6.55 -16.52 -1.29
N GLU A 59 6.95 -17.42 -2.18
CA GLU A 59 8.11 -17.26 -3.06
C GLU A 59 7.71 -17.59 -4.50
N PHE A 60 8.34 -16.92 -5.46
CA PHE A 60 8.02 -17.07 -6.87
C PHE A 60 9.30 -17.05 -7.71
N PRO A 61 9.40 -17.87 -8.75
CA PRO A 61 10.58 -17.89 -9.63
C PRO A 61 10.87 -16.51 -10.23
N VAL A 62 9.84 -15.81 -10.71
CA VAL A 62 9.97 -14.47 -11.31
C VAL A 62 8.97 -13.51 -10.67
N CYS A 63 9.48 -12.39 -10.17
CA CYS A 63 8.66 -11.33 -9.59
C CYS A 63 8.78 -10.01 -10.34
N PHE A 64 7.63 -9.41 -10.64
CA PHE A 64 7.53 -8.03 -11.13
C PHE A 64 7.02 -7.15 -10.00
N VAL A 65 7.83 -6.21 -9.53
CA VAL A 65 7.40 -5.20 -8.56
C VAL A 65 7.12 -3.91 -9.31
N SER A 66 5.86 -3.52 -9.37
CA SER A 66 5.39 -2.38 -10.15
C SER A 66 5.03 -1.18 -9.27
N GLY A 67 5.12 0.01 -9.85
CA GLY A 67 4.65 1.23 -9.19
C GLY A 67 5.62 1.83 -8.19
N LEU A 68 6.93 1.59 -8.32
CA LEU A 68 7.96 2.11 -7.41
C LEU A 68 8.00 3.65 -7.34
N SER A 69 7.49 4.33 -8.36
CA SER A 69 7.38 5.80 -8.40
C SER A 69 6.14 6.35 -7.69
N LYS A 70 5.27 5.50 -7.15
CA LYS A 70 4.12 5.94 -6.36
C LYS A 70 4.61 6.66 -5.10
N ARG A 71 4.05 7.84 -4.85
CA ARG A 71 4.39 8.62 -3.65
C ARG A 71 3.88 7.93 -2.38
N PHE A 72 4.69 7.99 -1.34
CA PHE A 72 4.29 7.53 -0.01
C PHE A 72 3.17 8.39 0.54
N ASN A 73 2.26 7.75 1.27
CA ASN A 73 1.18 8.46 1.94
C ASN A 73 1.72 9.16 3.20
N ARG A 74 1.50 10.48 3.30
CA ARG A 74 1.90 11.31 4.45
C ARG A 74 0.70 11.96 5.14
N GLN A 75 -0.50 11.50 4.89
CA GLN A 75 -1.72 12.10 5.44
C GLN A 75 -1.73 12.12 6.97
N ASP A 76 -1.21 11.08 7.60
CA ASP A 76 -1.20 10.94 9.05
C ASP A 76 -0.32 12.01 9.72
N SER A 77 0.74 12.46 9.07
CA SER A 77 1.66 13.48 9.61
C SER A 77 1.18 14.93 9.45
N VAL A 78 0.16 15.17 8.59
CA VAL A 78 -0.40 16.52 8.33
C VAL A 78 -1.81 16.70 8.89
N ALA A 79 -2.32 15.70 9.60
CA ALA A 79 -3.65 15.76 10.21
C ALA A 79 -3.79 16.94 11.20
N PRO A 80 -5.00 17.49 11.39
CA PRO A 80 -5.24 18.57 12.36
C PRO A 80 -4.83 18.21 13.79
N VAL A 81 -5.06 16.95 14.17
CA VAL A 81 -4.67 16.37 15.45
C VAL A 81 -3.72 15.22 15.17
N LEU A 82 -2.55 15.25 15.78
CA LEU A 82 -1.59 14.14 15.73
C LEU A 82 -1.61 13.39 17.06
N MET A 83 -1.47 12.07 16.99
CA MET A 83 -1.47 11.20 18.15
C MET A 83 -0.31 10.20 18.05
N ASP A 84 0.37 10.00 19.15
CA ASP A 84 1.45 9.04 19.29
C ASP A 84 1.37 8.38 20.67
N MET A 85 1.70 7.11 20.78
CA MET A 85 1.57 6.35 22.03
C MET A 85 2.49 6.87 23.13
N ASP A 86 3.69 7.32 22.77
CA ASP A 86 4.70 7.79 23.71
C ASP A 86 4.58 9.29 24.00
N LEU A 87 4.34 10.08 22.94
CA LEU A 87 4.33 11.54 23.01
C LEU A 87 2.92 12.13 23.23
N GLY A 88 1.87 11.29 23.14
CA GLY A 88 0.48 11.69 23.34
C GLY A 88 -0.06 12.54 22.19
N LEU A 89 -0.96 13.47 22.51
CA LEU A 89 -1.66 14.31 21.54
C LEU A 89 -0.91 15.61 21.25
N ALA A 90 -0.97 16.03 19.98
CA ALA A 90 -0.49 17.34 19.54
C ALA A 90 -1.47 17.99 18.56
N ILE A 91 -1.76 19.27 18.80
CA ILE A 91 -2.66 20.11 18.03
C ILE A 91 -2.00 21.43 17.68
N ASP A 92 -2.58 22.15 16.73
CA ASP A 92 -2.19 23.54 16.48
C ASP A 92 -2.74 24.45 17.59
N TRP A 93 -2.03 25.52 17.87
CA TRP A 93 -2.54 26.61 18.68
C TRP A 93 -3.38 27.54 17.81
N VAL A 94 -4.58 27.90 18.28
CA VAL A 94 -5.52 28.75 17.54
C VAL A 94 -5.92 29.90 18.44
N ASP A 95 -5.71 31.14 17.95
CA ASP A 95 -6.28 32.34 18.54
C ASP A 95 -7.55 32.75 17.76
N PRO A 96 -8.74 32.55 18.35
CA PRO A 96 -9.98 32.88 17.67
C PRO A 96 -10.21 34.39 17.51
N THR A 97 -9.59 35.20 18.37
CA THR A 97 -9.73 36.66 18.36
C THR A 97 -8.89 37.27 17.23
N ALA A 98 -7.63 36.87 17.15
CA ALA A 98 -6.72 37.31 16.11
C ALA A 98 -6.89 36.51 14.80
N ARG A 99 -7.69 35.43 14.80
CA ARG A 99 -7.85 34.46 13.68
C ARG A 99 -6.53 33.92 13.18
N ILE A 100 -5.61 33.64 14.09
CA ILE A 100 -4.29 33.12 13.80
C ILE A 100 -4.22 31.67 14.24
N ARG A 101 -3.57 30.84 13.42
CA ARG A 101 -3.26 29.44 13.71
C ARG A 101 -1.76 29.21 13.59
N HIS A 102 -1.18 28.64 14.63
CA HIS A 102 0.25 28.30 14.66
C HIS A 102 0.43 26.81 14.97
N THR A 103 1.34 26.19 14.22
CA THR A 103 1.73 24.82 14.52
C THR A 103 2.61 24.80 15.75
N THR A 104 2.22 24.03 16.75
CA THR A 104 2.98 23.91 18.00
C THR A 104 4.28 23.11 17.78
N LEU A 105 5.31 23.40 18.61
CA LEU A 105 6.57 22.64 18.57
C LEU A 105 6.31 21.13 18.73
N LYS A 106 5.43 20.77 19.67
CA LYS A 106 5.03 19.37 19.91
C LYS A 106 4.48 18.73 18.64
N LYS A 107 3.60 19.43 17.90
CA LYS A 107 3.05 18.93 16.64
C LYS A 107 4.12 18.74 15.57
N ASN A 108 5.08 19.65 15.46
CA ASN A 108 6.19 19.49 14.52
C ASN A 108 7.06 18.26 14.86
N VAL A 109 7.35 18.03 16.15
CA VAL A 109 8.10 16.85 16.59
C VAL A 109 7.35 15.57 16.28
N LEU A 110 6.03 15.53 16.61
CA LEU A 110 5.19 14.37 16.29
C LEU A 110 5.12 14.09 14.79
N ALA A 111 4.93 15.12 13.98
CA ALA A 111 4.87 14.98 12.52
C ALA A 111 6.17 14.36 11.96
N ARG A 112 7.33 14.78 12.48
CA ARG A 112 8.61 14.20 12.09
C ARG A 112 8.76 12.75 12.53
N LYS A 113 8.34 12.41 13.76
CA LYS A 113 8.34 11.02 14.25
C LYS A 113 7.44 10.14 13.38
N LEU A 114 6.20 10.54 13.16
CA LEU A 114 5.25 9.80 12.32
C LEU A 114 5.76 9.59 10.89
N ASN A 115 6.38 10.60 10.30
CA ASN A 115 7.01 10.46 8.98
C ASN A 115 8.18 9.44 9.00
N ALA A 116 9.02 9.46 10.04
CA ALA A 116 10.13 8.52 10.16
C ALA A 116 9.62 7.07 10.36
N ASP A 117 8.60 6.89 11.19
CA ASP A 117 7.97 5.58 11.43
C ASP A 117 7.32 5.04 10.15
N SER A 118 6.56 5.89 9.43
CA SER A 118 5.97 5.54 8.14
C SER A 118 7.04 5.14 7.12
N MET A 119 8.16 5.86 7.05
CA MET A 119 9.26 5.51 6.17
C MET A 119 9.89 4.17 6.54
N GLY A 120 10.01 3.87 7.83
CA GLY A 120 10.47 2.56 8.31
C GLY A 120 9.57 1.42 7.84
N GLU A 121 8.25 1.62 7.86
CA GLU A 121 7.29 0.65 7.35
C GLU A 121 7.39 0.48 5.82
N GLU A 122 7.52 1.58 5.07
CA GLU A 122 7.71 1.49 3.62
C GLU A 122 8.98 0.71 3.25
N LEU A 123 10.08 0.91 3.99
CA LEU A 123 11.31 0.13 3.78
C LEU A 123 11.11 -1.36 4.10
N ARG A 124 10.32 -1.70 5.13
CA ARG A 124 9.99 -3.10 5.42
C ARG A 124 9.14 -3.72 4.31
N VAL A 125 8.17 -2.97 3.78
CA VAL A 125 7.35 -3.41 2.64
C VAL A 125 8.22 -3.63 1.40
N LEU A 126 9.15 -2.71 1.12
CA LEU A 126 10.11 -2.87 0.02
C LEU A 126 10.98 -4.12 0.23
N TYR A 127 11.50 -4.33 1.43
CA TYR A 127 12.29 -5.54 1.75
C TYR A 127 11.50 -6.81 1.46
N VAL A 128 10.21 -6.87 1.88
CA VAL A 128 9.35 -8.01 1.57
C VAL A 128 9.22 -8.19 0.06
N ALA A 129 9.00 -7.13 -0.70
CA ALA A 129 8.88 -7.21 -2.16
C ALA A 129 10.16 -7.74 -2.82
N LEU A 130 11.33 -7.25 -2.39
CA LEU A 130 12.63 -7.64 -2.95
C LEU A 130 13.01 -9.10 -2.65
N THR A 131 12.49 -9.65 -1.56
CA THR A 131 12.81 -11.02 -1.10
C THR A 131 11.82 -12.08 -1.59
N ARG A 132 10.89 -11.75 -2.49
CA ARG A 132 9.91 -12.73 -3.01
C ARG A 132 10.39 -13.49 -4.23
N ALA A 133 11.37 -12.97 -4.95
CA ALA A 133 11.90 -13.60 -6.14
C ALA A 133 12.97 -14.65 -5.80
N GLU A 134 12.82 -15.86 -6.33
CA GLU A 134 13.82 -16.92 -6.25
C GLU A 134 14.90 -16.73 -7.31
N GLU A 135 14.49 -16.49 -8.57
CA GLU A 135 15.42 -16.47 -9.71
C GLU A 135 15.56 -15.05 -10.29
N LYS A 136 14.45 -14.34 -10.51
CA LYS A 136 14.47 -13.05 -11.21
C LYS A 136 13.52 -12.03 -10.61
N LEU A 137 14.09 -10.88 -10.27
CA LEU A 137 13.34 -9.71 -9.80
C LEU A 137 13.38 -8.62 -10.86
N ILE A 138 12.20 -8.11 -11.23
CA ILE A 138 12.05 -7.03 -12.20
C ILE A 138 11.32 -5.87 -11.51
N LEU A 139 12.01 -4.75 -11.39
CA LEU A 139 11.49 -3.53 -10.78
C LEU A 139 11.01 -2.58 -11.87
N THR A 140 9.79 -2.07 -11.75
CA THR A 140 9.22 -1.13 -12.72
C THR A 140 8.67 0.12 -12.06
N GLY A 141 8.91 1.24 -12.70
CA GLY A 141 8.43 2.55 -12.26
C GLY A 141 8.27 3.48 -13.44
N THR A 142 7.54 4.56 -13.24
CA THR A 142 7.38 5.63 -14.21
C THR A 142 8.04 6.89 -13.70
N CYS A 143 8.87 7.54 -14.49
CA CYS A 143 9.43 8.83 -14.15
C CYS A 143 9.30 9.79 -15.33
N LYS A 144 9.43 11.07 -15.04
CA LYS A 144 9.58 12.05 -16.09
C LYS A 144 11.02 11.98 -16.62
N GLU A 145 11.19 12.16 -17.92
CA GLU A 145 12.48 12.03 -18.62
C GLU A 145 13.57 12.93 -18.03
N ASP A 146 13.19 14.12 -17.56
CA ASP A 146 14.08 15.08 -16.88
C ASP A 146 14.52 14.64 -15.46
N LYS A 147 13.92 13.59 -14.91
CA LYS A 147 14.17 13.07 -13.56
C LYS A 147 14.81 11.69 -13.54
N LEU A 148 15.24 11.18 -14.68
CA LEU A 148 16.00 9.93 -14.72
C LEU A 148 17.28 10.09 -13.87
N PRO A 149 17.57 9.13 -12.95
CA PRO A 149 18.83 9.14 -12.22
C PRO A 149 19.97 9.09 -13.23
N ARG A 150 20.93 9.98 -13.10
CA ARG A 150 22.15 9.90 -13.91
C ARG A 150 23.02 8.78 -13.38
N GLU A 151 23.64 8.02 -14.28
CA GLU A 151 24.50 6.89 -13.92
C GLU A 151 25.63 7.27 -12.94
N ASP A 152 26.11 8.50 -13.02
CA ASP A 152 27.11 9.10 -12.13
C ASP A 152 26.62 9.32 -10.68
N ALA A 153 25.30 9.42 -10.47
CA ALA A 153 24.73 9.53 -9.11
C ALA A 153 24.85 8.22 -8.31
N VAL A 154 25.10 7.11 -8.96
CA VAL A 154 25.20 5.77 -8.34
C VAL A 154 26.62 5.48 -7.82
N GLN A 155 27.66 6.18 -8.30
CA GLN A 155 29.06 5.88 -7.97
C GLN A 155 29.53 6.39 -6.58
N GLY A 156 28.69 7.08 -5.82
CA GLY A 156 29.03 7.59 -4.48
C GLY A 156 28.56 6.70 -3.33
N ALA A 157 28.52 5.40 -3.50
CA ALA A 157 27.80 4.48 -2.62
C ALA A 157 28.57 4.00 -1.39
N TYR A 158 28.78 4.87 -0.43
CA TYR A 158 28.84 4.43 0.96
C TYR A 158 27.55 4.89 1.66
N GLY A 159 26.46 4.12 1.49
CA GLY A 159 25.20 4.24 2.23
C GLY A 159 24.51 5.61 2.10
N TYR A 160 23.23 5.61 1.81
CA TYR A 160 22.43 6.82 1.94
C TYR A 160 22.41 7.26 3.41
N SER A 161 22.67 8.56 3.68
CA SER A 161 22.50 9.07 5.03
C SER A 161 21.04 8.90 5.49
N ALA A 162 20.83 8.61 6.77
CA ALA A 162 19.48 8.48 7.34
C ALA A 162 18.59 9.70 7.03
N LEU A 163 19.18 10.90 6.93
CA LEU A 163 18.48 12.12 6.56
C LEU A 163 17.94 12.07 5.12
N ARG A 164 18.72 11.58 4.16
CA ARG A 164 18.23 11.43 2.76
C ARG A 164 17.13 10.41 2.63
N LEU A 165 17.20 9.31 3.39
CA LEU A 165 16.13 8.32 3.44
C LEU A 165 14.83 8.91 4.00
N GLN A 166 14.91 9.78 5.03
CA GLN A 166 13.73 10.46 5.57
C GLN A 166 13.09 11.47 4.61
N GLU A 167 13.84 12.00 3.66
CA GLU A 167 13.35 12.92 2.62
C GLU A 167 12.76 12.21 1.41
N ALA A 168 12.98 10.91 1.26
CA ALA A 168 12.44 10.13 0.16
C ALA A 168 10.91 10.24 0.10
N SER A 169 10.38 10.33 -1.10
CA SER A 169 8.94 10.46 -1.34
C SER A 169 8.34 9.26 -2.09
N SER A 170 9.18 8.35 -2.55
CA SER A 170 8.84 7.12 -3.27
C SER A 170 10.01 6.15 -3.19
N TYR A 171 9.84 4.94 -3.67
CA TYR A 171 10.94 3.94 -3.82
C TYR A 171 11.88 4.22 -4.99
N TYR A 172 11.55 5.23 -5.80
CA TYR A 172 12.29 5.61 -6.99
C TYR A 172 13.02 6.93 -6.77
#